data_04a1648ab96ce97558696e6369577630
#
_entry.id   04a1648ab96ce97558696e6369577630
#
_cell.length_a   1.000
_cell.length_b   1.000
_cell.length_c   1.000
_cell.angle_alpha   90.00
_cell.angle_beta   90.00
_cell.angle_gamma   90.00
#
_symmetry.space_group_name_H-M   'P 1'
#
loop_
_entity.id
_entity.type
_entity.pdbx_description
1 polymer ?
#
loop_
_entity_poly.entity_id
_entity_poly.type
_entity_poly.pdbx_seq_one_letter_code
_entity_poly.pdbx_strand_id
1 'polypeptide(L)'
;MIHPSTQKVIDATRALDIEIEVVTHAEPTRTAQEAADAVGCAVDQIVKSLCFTVDGKPVMVLVAGHNRLDEKKLAAIFEVGRGKIKRPKADEVKAATGYSIGGVNPFGLATEMPILVDEDLMRFDSVWTAAGTPNTVFEISSRALVLAIEGRVVDVKKEV
;
A
#
# COMPACT_ATOMS: atom_id res chain seq x y z
N MET A 1 -13.77 20.09 -2.75
CA MET A 1 -13.02 19.70 -3.97
C MET A 1 -12.12 18.51 -3.65
N ILE A 2 -12.16 17.49 -4.50
CA ILE A 2 -11.35 16.29 -4.31
C ILE A 2 -9.94 16.55 -4.82
N HIS A 3 -8.93 16.18 -4.04
CA HIS A 3 -7.54 16.29 -4.43
C HIS A 3 -7.29 15.43 -5.70
N PRO A 4 -6.50 15.90 -6.68
CA PRO A 4 -6.23 15.14 -7.91
C PRO A 4 -5.72 13.72 -7.67
N SER A 5 -4.88 13.51 -6.64
CA SER A 5 -4.38 12.18 -6.31
C SER A 5 -5.49 11.25 -5.83
N THR A 6 -6.45 11.77 -5.06
CA THR A 6 -7.61 11.00 -4.60
C THR A 6 -8.55 10.71 -5.77
N GLN A 7 -8.75 11.67 -6.66
CA GLN A 7 -9.56 11.45 -7.85
C GLN A 7 -8.97 10.32 -8.71
N LYS A 8 -7.65 10.26 -8.82
CA LYS A 8 -6.98 9.19 -9.54
C LYS A 8 -7.28 7.82 -8.94
N VAL A 9 -7.30 7.71 -7.61
CA VAL A 9 -7.65 6.47 -6.92
C VAL A 9 -9.12 6.10 -7.20
N ILE A 10 -10.02 7.06 -7.10
CA ILE A 10 -11.44 6.85 -7.38
C ILE A 10 -11.65 6.36 -8.81
N ASP A 11 -11.00 6.99 -9.76
CA ASP A 11 -11.11 6.63 -11.18
C ASP A 11 -10.55 5.23 -11.43
N ALA A 12 -9.41 4.91 -10.83
CA ALA A 12 -8.75 3.60 -11.00
C ALA A 12 -9.59 2.46 -10.41
N THR A 13 -10.15 2.65 -9.22
CA THR A 13 -11.01 1.63 -8.59
C THR A 13 -12.32 1.49 -9.36
N ARG A 14 -12.90 2.58 -9.82
CA ARG A 14 -14.14 2.56 -10.61
C ARG A 14 -13.95 1.82 -11.93
N ALA A 15 -12.80 1.97 -12.57
CA ALA A 15 -12.48 1.24 -13.79
C ALA A 15 -12.41 -0.28 -13.56
N LEU A 16 -12.23 -0.71 -12.32
CA LEU A 16 -12.23 -2.12 -11.90
C LEU A 16 -13.56 -2.54 -11.28
N ASP A 17 -14.61 -1.74 -11.47
CA ASP A 17 -15.96 -1.96 -10.90
C ASP A 17 -15.95 -2.00 -9.36
N ILE A 18 -15.06 -1.24 -8.74
CA ILE A 18 -15.00 -1.11 -7.29
C ILE A 18 -15.43 0.29 -6.89
N GLU A 19 -16.53 0.38 -6.14
CA GLU A 19 -16.98 1.64 -5.55
C GLU A 19 -16.34 1.79 -4.18
N ILE A 20 -15.73 2.96 -3.94
CA ILE A 20 -15.08 3.26 -2.67
C ILE A 20 -15.70 4.49 -2.04
N GLU A 21 -15.67 4.54 -0.71
CA GLU A 21 -16.08 5.71 0.05
C GLU A 21 -14.82 6.29 0.71
N VAL A 22 -14.38 7.43 0.22
CA VAL A 22 -13.18 8.08 0.76
C VAL A 22 -13.51 8.82 2.05
N VAL A 23 -12.78 8.51 3.10
CA VAL A 23 -12.88 9.21 4.38
C VAL A 23 -11.73 10.21 4.47
N THR A 24 -12.06 11.46 4.75
CA THR A 24 -11.07 12.54 4.89
C THR A 24 -10.94 12.93 6.35
N HIS A 25 -9.72 12.88 6.86
CA HIS A 25 -9.42 13.34 8.22
C HIS A 25 -9.02 14.82 8.21
N ALA A 26 -9.30 15.51 9.31
CA ALA A 26 -8.92 16.92 9.45
C ALA A 26 -7.39 17.09 9.45
N GLU A 27 -6.68 16.14 10.03
CA GLU A 27 -5.23 16.14 10.12
C GLU A 27 -4.65 14.90 9.43
N PRO A 28 -3.45 15.00 8.81
CA PRO A 28 -2.79 13.82 8.28
C PRO A 28 -2.45 12.84 9.40
N THR A 29 -2.56 11.54 9.12
CA THR A 29 -2.10 10.51 10.03
C THR A 29 -0.64 10.18 9.69
N ARG A 30 0.20 10.00 10.72
CA ARG A 30 1.63 9.76 10.54
C ARG A 30 2.02 8.32 10.77
N THR A 31 1.20 7.58 11.53
CA THR A 31 1.46 6.18 11.86
C THR A 31 0.23 5.33 11.54
N ALA A 32 0.46 4.03 11.40
CA ALA A 32 -0.63 3.07 11.21
C ALA A 32 -1.59 3.08 12.42
N GLN A 33 -1.05 3.26 13.63
CA GLN A 33 -1.88 3.32 14.84
C GLN A 33 -2.79 4.54 14.81
N GLU A 34 -2.28 5.70 14.42
CA GLU A 34 -3.10 6.91 14.30
C GLU A 34 -4.19 6.73 13.24
N ALA A 35 -3.86 6.09 12.11
CA ALA A 35 -4.84 5.81 11.07
C ALA A 35 -5.93 4.85 11.59
N ALA A 36 -5.54 3.81 12.30
CA ALA A 36 -6.48 2.85 12.87
C ALA A 36 -7.41 3.51 13.88
N ASP A 37 -6.85 4.36 14.75
CA ASP A 37 -7.63 5.08 15.75
C ASP A 37 -8.65 6.03 15.08
N ALA A 38 -8.24 6.67 14.00
CA ALA A 38 -9.10 7.64 13.29
C ALA A 38 -10.32 6.99 12.65
N VAL A 39 -10.21 5.75 12.16
CA VAL A 39 -11.33 5.04 11.53
C VAL A 39 -11.97 3.99 12.44
N GLY A 40 -11.39 3.73 13.62
CA GLY A 40 -11.94 2.78 14.58
C GLY A 40 -11.75 1.31 14.20
N CYS A 41 -10.60 0.96 13.63
CA CYS A 41 -10.28 -0.43 13.29
C CYS A 41 -9.02 -0.92 14.02
N ALA A 42 -8.71 -2.20 13.85
CA ALA A 42 -7.45 -2.77 14.36
C ALA A 42 -6.28 -2.23 13.53
N VAL A 43 -5.12 -2.02 14.17
CA VAL A 43 -3.93 -1.51 13.47
C VAL A 43 -3.53 -2.41 12.29
N ASP A 44 -3.70 -3.72 12.41
CA ASP A 44 -3.35 -4.67 11.34
C ASP A 44 -4.31 -4.62 10.14
N GLN A 45 -5.42 -3.90 10.26
CA GLN A 45 -6.30 -3.65 9.12
C GLN A 45 -5.84 -2.45 8.28
N ILE A 46 -4.83 -1.72 8.74
CA ILE A 46 -4.25 -0.62 7.98
C ILE A 46 -3.20 -1.18 7.02
N VAL A 47 -3.33 -0.84 5.75
CA VAL A 47 -2.38 -1.23 4.72
C VAL A 47 -1.30 -0.17 4.61
N LYS A 48 -0.05 -0.56 4.84
CA LYS A 48 1.10 0.29 4.55
C LYS A 48 1.61 -0.07 3.16
N SER A 49 1.51 0.86 2.23
CA SER A 49 1.97 0.64 0.85
C SER A 49 3.40 1.14 0.73
N LEU A 50 4.35 0.21 0.68
CA LEU A 50 5.78 0.50 0.64
C LEU A 50 6.32 0.26 -0.77
N CYS A 51 7.12 1.21 -1.26
CA CYS A 51 7.78 1.08 -2.55
C CYS A 51 9.27 0.79 -2.33
N PHE A 52 9.75 -0.26 -2.97
CA PHE A 52 11.18 -0.64 -2.96
C PHE A 52 11.65 -0.76 -4.39
N THR A 53 12.97 -0.80 -4.57
CA THR A 53 13.53 -1.26 -5.84
C THR A 53 14.21 -2.60 -5.60
N VAL A 54 14.02 -3.50 -6.55
CA VAL A 54 14.65 -4.83 -6.56
C VAL A 54 15.45 -4.89 -7.86
N ASP A 55 16.76 -4.95 -7.74
CA ASP A 55 17.67 -4.91 -8.88
C ASP A 55 17.35 -3.70 -9.81
N GLY A 56 17.11 -2.56 -9.20
CA GLY A 56 16.81 -1.30 -9.89
C GLY A 56 15.38 -1.11 -10.37
N LYS A 57 14.49 -2.10 -10.20
CA LYS A 57 13.11 -2.04 -10.68
C LYS A 57 12.14 -1.83 -9.52
N PRO A 58 11.13 -0.97 -9.66
CA PRO A 58 10.20 -0.70 -8.57
C PRO A 58 9.31 -1.91 -8.27
N VAL A 59 9.05 -2.10 -6.99
CA VAL A 59 8.16 -3.14 -6.47
C VAL A 59 7.37 -2.53 -5.33
N MET A 60 6.08 -2.85 -5.26
CA MET A 60 5.26 -2.41 -4.14
C MET A 60 4.98 -3.58 -3.20
N VAL A 61 5.04 -3.31 -1.90
CA VAL A 61 4.71 -4.30 -0.88
C VAL A 61 3.67 -3.70 0.05
N LEU A 62 2.53 -4.36 0.17
CA LEU A 62 1.47 -3.96 1.08
C LEU A 62 1.66 -4.73 2.39
N VAL A 63 1.92 -4.00 3.47
CA VAL A 63 2.27 -4.59 4.76
C VAL A 63 1.21 -4.22 5.80
N ALA A 64 0.80 -5.19 6.62
CA ALA A 64 -0.16 -4.94 7.71
C ALA A 64 0.42 -3.94 8.72
N GLY A 65 -0.44 -3.08 9.26
CA GLY A 65 -0.04 -1.91 10.02
C GLY A 65 0.94 -2.14 11.16
N HIS A 66 0.82 -3.27 11.87
CA HIS A 66 1.72 -3.60 12.98
C HIS A 66 3.04 -4.24 12.52
N ASN A 67 3.04 -4.82 11.33
CA ASN A 67 4.21 -5.56 10.83
C ASN A 67 5.28 -4.63 10.27
N ARG A 68 6.51 -5.13 10.26
CA ARG A 68 7.63 -4.53 9.55
C ARG A 68 8.04 -5.45 8.42
N LEU A 69 8.43 -4.88 7.30
CA LEU A 69 8.92 -5.66 6.16
C LEU A 69 10.30 -6.24 6.51
N ASP A 70 10.49 -7.51 6.19
CA ASP A 70 11.80 -8.18 6.25
C ASP A 70 12.42 -8.15 4.86
N GLU A 71 13.45 -7.34 4.68
CA GLU A 71 14.12 -7.21 3.38
C GLU A 71 14.80 -8.51 2.94
N LYS A 72 15.17 -9.37 3.88
CA LYS A 72 15.74 -10.68 3.55
C LYS A 72 14.70 -11.58 2.91
N LYS A 73 13.47 -11.56 3.44
CA LYS A 73 12.37 -12.32 2.86
C LYS A 73 12.02 -11.79 1.46
N LEU A 74 12.04 -10.47 1.31
CA LEU A 74 11.78 -9.83 0.01
C LEU A 74 12.84 -10.25 -1.01
N ALA A 75 14.11 -10.24 -0.64
CA ALA A 75 15.20 -10.68 -1.51
C ALA A 75 15.04 -12.14 -1.93
N ALA A 76 14.65 -13.00 -0.98
CA ALA A 76 14.42 -14.42 -1.26
C ALA A 76 13.28 -14.64 -2.25
N ILE A 77 12.19 -13.88 -2.14
CA ILE A 77 11.05 -13.98 -3.05
C ILE A 77 11.47 -13.65 -4.48
N PHE A 78 12.34 -12.66 -4.67
CA PHE A 78 12.82 -12.26 -5.99
C PHE A 78 14.11 -12.99 -6.40
N GLU A 79 14.60 -13.91 -5.57
CA GLU A 79 15.79 -14.69 -5.84
C GLU A 79 17.01 -13.81 -6.15
N VAL A 80 17.20 -12.76 -5.36
CA VAL A 80 18.32 -11.82 -5.48
C VAL A 80 19.06 -11.71 -4.16
N GLY A 81 20.29 -11.18 -4.21
CA GLY A 81 21.02 -10.85 -3.00
C GLY A 81 20.38 -9.67 -2.27
N ARG A 82 20.53 -9.63 -0.94
CA ARG A 82 19.95 -8.55 -0.12
C ARG A 82 20.37 -7.16 -0.57
N GLY A 83 21.58 -7.01 -1.10
CA GLY A 83 22.10 -5.74 -1.61
C GLY A 83 21.34 -5.19 -2.80
N LYS A 84 20.50 -6.01 -3.46
CA LYS A 84 19.67 -5.56 -4.58
C LYS A 84 18.37 -4.94 -4.12
N ILE A 85 18.01 -5.06 -2.83
CA ILE A 85 16.82 -4.44 -2.25
C ILE A 85 17.21 -3.06 -1.76
N LYS A 86 16.58 -2.03 -2.31
CA LYS A 86 16.87 -0.65 -1.95
C LYS A 86 15.60 0.13 -1.67
N ARG A 87 15.73 1.14 -0.84
CA ARG A 87 14.64 2.08 -0.55
C ARG A 87 14.83 3.31 -1.43
N PRO A 88 13.93 3.56 -2.40
CA PRO A 88 14.04 4.73 -3.25
C PRO A 88 13.77 6.01 -2.46
N LYS A 89 14.28 7.12 -2.97
CA LYS A 89 14.03 8.45 -2.39
C LYS A 89 12.58 8.87 -2.69
N ALA A 90 12.11 9.88 -1.97
CA ALA A 90 10.73 10.37 -2.10
C ALA A 90 10.37 10.76 -3.53
N ASP A 91 11.26 11.43 -4.25
CA ASP A 91 11.03 11.81 -5.64
C ASP A 91 10.97 10.60 -6.58
N GLU A 92 11.77 9.57 -6.31
CA GLU A 92 11.75 8.33 -7.07
C GLU A 92 10.45 7.55 -6.82
N VAL A 93 9.96 7.54 -5.57
CA VAL A 93 8.67 6.92 -5.22
C VAL A 93 7.54 7.63 -5.98
N LYS A 94 7.55 8.97 -5.98
CA LYS A 94 6.54 9.73 -6.70
C LYS A 94 6.60 9.48 -8.21
N ALA A 95 7.78 9.38 -8.78
CA ALA A 95 7.92 9.09 -10.21
C ALA A 95 7.40 7.71 -10.56
N ALA A 96 7.69 6.70 -9.73
CA ALA A 96 7.28 5.31 -9.98
C ALA A 96 5.79 5.09 -9.73
N THR A 97 5.25 5.65 -8.65
CA THR A 97 3.87 5.37 -8.22
C THR A 97 2.87 6.43 -8.66
N GLY A 98 3.31 7.66 -8.83
CA GLY A 98 2.44 8.82 -9.09
C GLY A 98 1.92 9.46 -7.81
N TYR A 99 2.29 8.94 -6.64
CA TYR A 99 1.84 9.45 -5.34
C TYR A 99 3.00 9.90 -4.48
N SER A 100 2.76 10.93 -3.67
CA SER A 100 3.72 11.35 -2.66
C SER A 100 3.65 10.42 -1.45
N ILE A 101 4.73 10.34 -0.68
CA ILE A 101 4.77 9.56 0.55
C ILE A 101 3.63 9.98 1.47
N GLY A 102 2.95 9.00 2.07
CA GLY A 102 1.73 9.19 2.85
C GLY A 102 0.47 8.93 2.05
N GLY A 103 0.50 9.13 0.72
CA GLY A 103 -0.65 8.86 -0.16
C GLY A 103 -0.44 7.65 -1.04
N VAL A 104 0.71 6.99 -0.99
CA VAL A 104 1.03 5.84 -1.82
C VAL A 104 0.01 4.72 -1.61
N ASN A 105 -0.51 4.19 -2.69
CA ASN A 105 -1.47 3.09 -2.71
C ASN A 105 -1.31 2.33 -4.03
N PRO A 106 -1.88 1.11 -4.15
CA PRO A 106 -1.65 0.29 -5.34
C PRO A 106 -2.55 0.61 -6.53
N PHE A 107 -3.42 1.61 -6.45
CA PHE A 107 -4.34 1.92 -7.54
C PHE A 107 -3.84 3.09 -8.39
N GLY A 108 -4.01 2.97 -9.69
CA GLY A 108 -3.65 4.05 -10.61
C GLY A 108 -2.15 4.35 -10.66
N LEU A 109 -1.32 3.32 -10.52
CA LEU A 109 0.14 3.48 -10.52
C LEU A 109 0.66 4.05 -11.85
N ALA A 110 1.60 4.99 -11.75
CA ALA A 110 2.23 5.60 -12.92
C ALA A 110 3.09 4.59 -13.70
N THR A 111 3.65 3.60 -13.01
CA THR A 111 4.48 2.55 -13.60
C THR A 111 3.92 1.20 -13.17
N GLU A 112 3.79 0.27 -14.11
CA GLU A 112 3.44 -1.10 -13.79
C GLU A 112 4.57 -1.74 -12.99
N MET A 113 4.21 -2.42 -11.89
CA MET A 113 5.19 -3.07 -11.02
C MET A 113 4.57 -4.26 -10.31
N PRO A 114 5.38 -5.25 -9.90
CA PRO A 114 4.88 -6.32 -9.06
C PRO A 114 4.36 -5.79 -7.73
N ILE A 115 3.26 -6.36 -7.25
CA ILE A 115 2.68 -5.99 -5.95
C ILE A 115 2.60 -7.23 -5.08
N LEU A 116 3.29 -7.19 -3.95
CA LEU A 116 3.23 -8.24 -2.94
C LEU A 116 2.30 -7.81 -1.82
N VAL A 117 1.59 -8.77 -1.24
CA VAL A 117 0.62 -8.50 -0.18
C VAL A 117 0.96 -9.35 1.03
N ASP A 118 1.18 -8.70 2.17
CA ASP A 118 1.42 -9.36 3.45
C ASP A 118 0.23 -10.28 3.76
N GLU A 119 0.52 -11.57 4.00
CA GLU A 119 -0.52 -12.55 4.29
C GLU A 119 -1.37 -12.19 5.51
N ASP A 120 -0.84 -11.42 6.46
CA ASP A 120 -1.57 -10.99 7.64
C ASP A 120 -2.74 -10.05 7.30
N LEU A 121 -2.69 -9.36 6.16
CA LEU A 121 -3.82 -8.54 5.70
C LEU A 121 -5.02 -9.41 5.34
N MET A 122 -4.78 -10.64 4.92
CA MET A 122 -5.85 -11.57 4.51
C MET A 122 -6.59 -12.19 5.69
N ARG A 123 -6.16 -11.91 6.92
CA ARG A 123 -6.87 -12.36 8.14
C ARG A 123 -8.14 -11.55 8.37
N PHE A 124 -8.31 -10.43 7.69
CA PHE A 124 -9.47 -9.55 7.83
C PHE A 124 -10.31 -9.58 6.55
N ASP A 125 -11.62 -9.45 6.71
CA ASP A 125 -12.52 -9.36 5.56
C ASP A 125 -12.35 -8.04 4.83
N SER A 126 -12.01 -6.97 5.55
CA SER A 126 -11.75 -5.66 4.97
C SER A 126 -10.51 -5.01 5.59
N VAL A 127 -9.88 -4.15 4.81
CA VAL A 127 -8.69 -3.39 5.21
C VAL A 127 -8.86 -1.94 4.78
N TRP A 128 -8.01 -1.07 5.33
CA TRP A 128 -8.03 0.36 5.03
C TRP A 128 -6.73 0.77 4.37
N THR A 129 -6.82 1.49 3.28
CA THR A 129 -5.65 1.96 2.53
C THR A 129 -5.74 3.46 2.25
N ALA A 130 -4.57 4.07 2.02
CA ALA A 130 -4.49 5.48 1.64
C ALA A 130 -5.22 5.72 0.31
N ALA A 131 -5.83 6.89 0.20
CA ALA A 131 -6.56 7.31 -0.98
C ALA A 131 -5.85 8.47 -1.70
N GLY A 132 -4.53 8.39 -1.80
CA GLY A 132 -3.73 9.33 -2.59
C GLY A 132 -3.16 10.51 -1.82
N THR A 133 -3.60 10.75 -0.59
CA THR A 133 -3.08 11.84 0.27
C THR A 133 -2.88 11.33 1.70
N PRO A 134 -2.09 12.03 2.53
CA PRO A 134 -1.84 11.59 3.90
C PRO A 134 -3.05 11.64 4.84
N ASN A 135 -4.14 12.29 4.45
CA ASN A 135 -5.33 12.41 5.29
C ASN A 135 -6.59 11.80 4.67
N THR A 136 -6.44 11.02 3.61
CA THR A 136 -7.57 10.33 2.98
C THR A 136 -7.34 8.83 2.98
N VAL A 137 -8.39 8.07 3.32
CA VAL A 137 -8.35 6.60 3.36
C VAL A 137 -9.66 6.04 2.84
N PHE A 138 -9.66 4.78 2.49
CA PHE A 138 -10.90 4.05 2.18
C PHE A 138 -10.79 2.61 2.61
N GLU A 139 -11.94 2.02 2.88
CA GLU A 139 -12.05 0.61 3.23
C GLU A 139 -12.32 -0.21 1.97
N ILE A 140 -11.71 -1.37 1.89
CA ILE A 140 -11.90 -2.29 0.76
C ILE A 140 -11.83 -3.73 1.27
N SER A 141 -12.63 -4.62 0.66
CA SER A 141 -12.51 -6.04 0.91
C SER A 141 -11.08 -6.50 0.62
N SER A 142 -10.48 -7.27 1.52
CA SER A 142 -9.10 -7.75 1.33
C SER A 142 -8.98 -8.62 0.09
N ARG A 143 -10.00 -9.45 -0.21
CA ARG A 143 -10.02 -10.27 -1.43
C ARG A 143 -10.16 -9.42 -2.68
N ALA A 144 -11.04 -8.43 -2.64
CA ALA A 144 -11.24 -7.50 -3.77
C ALA A 144 -9.94 -6.74 -4.06
N LEU A 145 -9.24 -6.31 -3.02
CA LEU A 145 -7.96 -5.63 -3.17
C LEU A 145 -6.96 -6.51 -3.92
N VAL A 146 -6.73 -7.73 -3.44
CA VAL A 146 -5.76 -8.65 -4.04
C VAL A 146 -6.10 -8.97 -5.50
N LEU A 147 -7.38 -9.23 -5.80
CA LEU A 147 -7.82 -9.52 -7.16
C LEU A 147 -7.64 -8.31 -8.08
N ALA A 148 -8.01 -7.12 -7.60
CA ALA A 148 -7.98 -5.90 -8.40
C ALA A 148 -6.56 -5.51 -8.82
N ILE A 149 -5.58 -5.70 -7.94
CA ILE A 149 -4.20 -5.30 -8.19
C ILE A 149 -3.32 -6.47 -8.65
N GLU A 150 -3.90 -7.65 -8.81
CA GLU A 150 -3.16 -8.87 -9.14
C GLU A 150 -2.01 -9.10 -8.15
N GLY A 151 -2.30 -8.89 -6.87
CA GLY A 151 -1.32 -9.00 -5.80
C GLY A 151 -0.96 -10.44 -5.50
N ARG A 152 0.29 -10.65 -5.12
CA ARG A 152 0.78 -11.95 -4.69
C ARG A 152 0.86 -11.96 -3.16
N VAL A 153 0.08 -12.83 -2.53
CA VAL A 153 0.06 -12.96 -1.06
C VAL A 153 1.27 -13.77 -0.61
N VAL A 154 2.07 -13.20 0.28
CA VAL A 154 3.35 -13.76 0.71
C VAL A 154 3.63 -13.46 2.17
N ASP A 155 4.57 -14.20 2.75
CA ASP A 155 5.13 -13.87 4.07
C ASP A 155 6.30 -12.92 3.86
N VAL A 156 6.15 -11.67 4.26
CA VAL A 156 7.19 -10.64 4.15
C VAL A 156 7.48 -9.95 5.48
N LYS A 157 6.80 -10.37 6.54
CA LYS A 157 6.96 -9.70 7.82
C LYS A 157 8.24 -10.12 8.53
N LYS A 158 8.85 -9.17 9.23
CA LYS A 158 9.98 -9.43 10.10
C LYS A 158 9.49 -10.17 11.33
N GLU A 159 10.12 -11.28 11.67
CA GLU A 159 9.81 -12.02 12.89
C GLU A 159 10.32 -11.24 14.11
N VAL A 160 9.58 -11.34 15.19
CA VAL A 160 9.88 -10.64 16.44
C VAL A 160 10.78 -11.49 17.31
#